data_ffef865431b2538e62dfd20e6cd7db0f
#
_entry.id   ffef865431b2538e62dfd20e6cd7db0f
#
_cell.length_a   1.000
_cell.length_b   1.000
_cell.length_c   1.000
_cell.angle_alpha   90.00
_cell.angle_beta   90.00
_cell.angle_gamma   90.00
#
_symmetry.space_group_name_H-M   'P 1'
#
loop_
_entity.id
_entity.type
_entity.pdbx_description
1 polymer ?
#
loop_
_entity_poly.entity_id
_entity_poly.type
_entity_poly.pdbx_seq_one_letter_code
_entity_poly.pdbx_strand_id
1 'polypeptide(L)'
;MGLNYYQIKKNILRARKLVIKATNTAGSGHPGGSFSMAEILGCLFNKHLKFDAQNPQWADRDRLVLSKGHAAPGLFSNMAVAGYFPESEIETLRKFGSRLQGHPDLKCPGVEFCGGSLGTGLSYSVGIALAAKIDSKDHHVYTIIGDGESDEGQVWEAAMTASKYKVDNLTAFLDRNFIQQDSYTEKIMPLDEKLDGDDISEMWKDASRWKTGDKWRSFGWNVLEIDGHRVEQIDAAITKANATKG
;
A
#
# COMPACT_ATOMS: atom_id res chain seq x y z
N MET A 1 -10.87 15.69 13.59
CA MET A 1 -11.97 15.15 12.72
C MET A 1 -11.39 14.90 11.34
N GLY A 2 -11.52 13.68 10.81
CA GLY A 2 -11.09 13.38 9.44
C GLY A 2 -11.91 14.14 8.40
N LEU A 3 -11.36 14.29 7.19
CA LEU A 3 -12.04 14.95 6.09
C LEU A 3 -13.29 14.15 5.66
N ASN A 4 -14.30 14.84 5.12
CA ASN A 4 -15.45 14.18 4.52
C ASN A 4 -15.07 13.52 3.17
N TYR A 5 -15.89 12.60 2.67
CA TYR A 5 -15.60 11.85 1.45
C TYR A 5 -15.42 12.74 0.20
N TYR A 6 -16.13 13.84 0.12
CA TYR A 6 -15.94 14.80 -0.99
C TYR A 6 -14.51 15.34 -1.00
N GLN A 7 -14.00 15.78 0.16
CA GLN A 7 -12.66 16.32 0.27
C GLN A 7 -11.59 15.24 0.05
N ILE A 8 -11.82 14.02 0.56
CA ILE A 8 -10.93 12.87 0.33
C ILE A 8 -10.83 12.60 -1.18
N LYS A 9 -11.97 12.47 -1.89
CA LYS A 9 -12.00 12.26 -3.34
C LYS A 9 -11.30 13.38 -4.13
N LYS A 10 -11.43 14.63 -3.68
CA LYS A 10 -10.72 15.78 -4.27
C LYS A 10 -9.20 15.66 -4.09
N ASN A 11 -8.73 15.26 -2.92
CA ASN A 11 -7.30 15.06 -2.65
C ASN A 11 -6.76 13.87 -3.44
N ILE A 12 -7.51 12.77 -3.57
CA ILE A 12 -7.16 11.63 -4.43
C ILE A 12 -6.97 12.08 -5.88
N LEU A 13 -7.91 12.86 -6.42
CA LEU A 13 -7.79 13.39 -7.78
C LEU A 13 -6.54 14.28 -7.94
N ARG A 14 -6.24 15.10 -6.93
CA ARG A 14 -5.01 15.91 -6.90
C ARG A 14 -3.76 15.04 -6.93
N ALA A 15 -3.70 13.98 -6.09
CA ALA A 15 -2.60 13.02 -6.08
C ALA A 15 -2.46 12.29 -7.43
N ARG A 16 -3.56 11.85 -8.04
CA ARG A 16 -3.53 11.23 -9.39
C ARG A 16 -2.93 12.15 -10.45
N LYS A 17 -3.26 13.45 -10.43
CA LYS A 17 -2.66 14.46 -11.34
C LYS A 17 -1.15 14.58 -11.11
N LEU A 18 -0.71 14.56 -9.85
CA LEU A 18 0.71 14.60 -9.52
C LEU A 18 1.46 13.34 -9.98
N VAL A 19 0.85 12.14 -9.89
CA VAL A 19 1.43 10.91 -10.45
C VAL A 19 1.70 11.06 -11.94
N ILE A 20 0.71 11.57 -12.72
CA ILE A 20 0.89 11.81 -14.16
C ILE A 20 2.04 12.80 -14.39
N LYS A 21 2.03 13.91 -13.66
CA LYS A 21 3.07 14.94 -13.78
C LYS A 21 4.45 14.37 -13.48
N ALA A 22 4.61 13.63 -12.39
CA ALA A 22 5.85 13.01 -11.97
C ALA A 22 6.41 12.05 -13.02
N THR A 23 5.60 11.09 -13.46
CA THR A 23 6.02 10.06 -14.41
C THR A 23 6.26 10.61 -15.80
N ASN A 24 5.47 11.60 -16.24
CA ASN A 24 5.69 12.30 -17.50
C ASN A 24 7.00 13.09 -17.48
N THR A 25 7.27 13.87 -16.44
CA THR A 25 8.50 14.67 -16.30
C THR A 25 9.75 13.77 -16.19
N ALA A 26 9.63 12.64 -15.51
CA ALA A 26 10.71 11.66 -15.39
C ALA A 26 10.92 10.81 -16.65
N GLY A 27 9.96 10.80 -17.59
CA GLY A 27 9.96 9.91 -18.76
C GLY A 27 9.91 8.43 -18.39
N SER A 28 9.60 8.10 -17.14
CA SER A 28 9.58 6.74 -16.63
C SER A 28 8.83 6.66 -15.30
N GLY A 29 8.37 5.46 -14.93
CA GLY A 29 7.68 5.20 -13.66
C GLY A 29 6.57 4.17 -13.81
N HIS A 30 5.81 3.96 -12.74
CA HIS A 30 4.75 2.94 -12.68
C HIS A 30 3.39 3.59 -12.35
N PRO A 31 2.76 4.30 -13.29
CA PRO A 31 1.48 4.96 -13.03
C PRO A 31 0.36 3.97 -12.73
N GLY A 32 0.33 2.80 -13.37
CA GLY A 32 -0.70 1.78 -13.14
C GLY A 32 -0.75 1.33 -11.68
N GLY A 33 0.38 0.86 -11.14
CA GLY A 33 0.47 0.47 -9.73
C GLY A 33 0.24 1.61 -8.75
N SER A 34 0.53 2.86 -9.15
CA SER A 34 0.26 4.06 -8.34
C SER A 34 -1.23 4.39 -8.32
N PHE A 35 -1.94 4.20 -9.44
CA PHE A 35 -3.37 4.47 -9.54
C PHE A 35 -4.23 3.40 -8.87
N SER A 36 -3.80 2.13 -8.88
CA SER A 36 -4.59 1.05 -8.28
C SER A 36 -4.73 1.20 -6.76
N MET A 37 -3.76 1.84 -6.08
CA MET A 37 -3.79 2.10 -4.64
C MET A 37 -4.13 3.56 -4.27
N ALA A 38 -4.55 4.39 -5.22
CA ALA A 38 -4.74 5.83 -4.99
C ALA A 38 -5.80 6.12 -3.93
N GLU A 39 -6.90 5.39 -3.92
CA GLU A 39 -7.98 5.51 -2.95
C GLU A 39 -7.56 5.02 -1.56
N ILE A 40 -6.76 3.94 -1.49
CA ILE A 40 -6.21 3.42 -0.23
C ILE A 40 -5.33 4.49 0.42
N LEU A 41 -4.35 5.02 -0.32
CA LEU A 41 -3.48 6.09 0.17
C LEU A 41 -4.27 7.35 0.53
N GLY A 42 -5.26 7.70 -0.30
CA GLY A 42 -6.14 8.83 -0.04
C GLY A 42 -6.92 8.69 1.27
N CYS A 43 -7.48 7.51 1.57
CA CYS A 43 -8.15 7.24 2.84
C CYS A 43 -7.17 7.29 4.01
N LEU A 44 -6.00 6.67 3.88
CA LEU A 44 -4.97 6.68 4.92
C LEU A 44 -4.53 8.10 5.26
N PHE A 45 -4.02 8.87 4.31
CA PHE A 45 -3.49 10.21 4.57
C PHE A 45 -4.53 11.25 4.98
N ASN A 46 -5.80 11.08 4.62
CA ASN A 46 -6.83 12.07 4.91
C ASN A 46 -7.70 11.73 6.13
N LYS A 47 -7.64 10.48 6.64
CA LYS A 47 -8.56 10.09 7.72
C LYS A 47 -7.96 9.17 8.77
N HIS A 48 -7.17 8.18 8.40
CA HIS A 48 -6.79 7.09 9.29
C HIS A 48 -5.37 7.17 9.83
N LEU A 49 -4.42 7.61 9.01
CA LEU A 49 -3.02 7.67 9.40
C LEU A 49 -2.78 8.80 10.39
N LYS A 50 -2.22 8.48 11.54
CA LYS A 50 -1.79 9.45 12.55
C LYS A 50 -0.38 9.91 12.18
N PHE A 51 -0.24 11.13 11.69
CA PHE A 51 1.05 11.70 11.27
C PHE A 51 1.09 13.21 11.49
N ASP A 52 2.31 13.74 11.42
CA ASP A 52 2.57 15.19 11.34
C ASP A 52 3.58 15.43 10.21
N ALA A 53 3.12 16.05 9.13
CA ALA A 53 3.96 16.32 7.97
C ALA A 53 5.09 17.32 8.26
N GLN A 54 4.94 18.18 9.29
CA GLN A 54 5.95 19.14 9.73
C GLN A 54 6.95 18.52 10.72
N ASN A 55 6.58 17.39 11.33
CA ASN A 55 7.45 16.59 12.19
C ASN A 55 7.43 15.11 11.75
N PRO A 56 7.99 14.78 10.58
CA PRO A 56 7.93 13.44 10.01
C PRO A 56 8.70 12.38 10.83
N GLN A 57 9.49 12.80 11.81
CA GLN A 57 10.19 11.92 12.75
C GLN A 57 9.44 11.74 14.09
N TRP A 58 8.22 12.25 14.23
CA TRP A 58 7.43 12.08 15.44
C TRP A 58 7.32 10.59 15.81
N ALA A 59 7.78 10.27 17.03
CA ALA A 59 7.97 8.87 17.46
C ALA A 59 6.65 8.09 17.55
N ASP A 60 5.56 8.76 17.92
CA ASP A 60 4.25 8.12 18.16
C ASP A 60 3.30 8.21 16.94
N ARG A 61 3.83 8.58 15.76
CA ARG A 61 3.07 8.51 14.51
C ARG A 61 2.81 7.07 14.08
N ASP A 62 1.78 6.84 13.29
CA ASP A 62 1.61 5.58 12.58
C ASP A 62 2.71 5.38 11.54
N ARG A 63 2.85 4.15 11.06
CA ARG A 63 3.84 3.77 10.07
C ARG A 63 3.17 3.27 8.80
N LEU A 64 3.62 3.78 7.67
CA LEU A 64 3.17 3.33 6.35
C LEU A 64 4.34 2.77 5.55
N VAL A 65 4.28 1.49 5.23
CA VAL A 65 5.26 0.77 4.41
C VAL A 65 4.68 0.49 3.04
N LEU A 66 5.29 1.04 2.00
CA LEU A 66 4.96 0.69 0.63
C LEU A 66 5.85 -0.48 0.18
N SER A 67 5.36 -1.71 0.35
CA SER A 67 6.08 -2.94 -0.01
C SER A 67 6.28 -3.03 -1.52
N LYS A 68 5.23 -2.79 -2.33
CA LYS A 68 5.32 -2.63 -3.79
C LYS A 68 6.02 -1.30 -4.17
N GLY A 69 7.31 -1.23 -3.85
CA GLY A 69 8.09 0.01 -3.92
C GLY A 69 8.11 0.70 -5.27
N HIS A 70 7.89 -0.04 -6.38
CA HIS A 70 7.78 0.53 -7.73
C HIS A 70 6.63 1.54 -7.86
N ALA A 71 5.59 1.46 -7.03
CA ALA A 71 4.49 2.42 -7.00
C ALA A 71 4.80 3.70 -6.20
N ALA A 72 6.07 3.99 -5.95
CA ALA A 72 6.55 5.20 -5.26
C ALA A 72 5.92 6.52 -5.75
N PRO A 73 5.65 6.75 -7.06
CA PRO A 73 4.99 7.97 -7.51
C PRO A 73 3.63 8.20 -6.83
N GLY A 74 2.87 7.12 -6.54
CA GLY A 74 1.61 7.20 -5.79
C GLY A 74 1.81 7.64 -4.34
N LEU A 75 2.80 7.04 -3.65
CA LEU A 75 3.15 7.42 -2.29
C LEU A 75 3.58 8.89 -2.21
N PHE A 76 4.56 9.29 -3.01
CA PHE A 76 5.10 10.66 -3.02
C PHE A 76 4.04 11.69 -3.36
N SER A 77 3.13 11.39 -4.29
CA SER A 77 2.03 12.29 -4.64
C SER A 77 1.07 12.53 -3.47
N ASN A 78 0.74 11.46 -2.71
CA ASN A 78 -0.09 11.61 -1.52
C ASN A 78 0.66 12.33 -0.38
N MET A 79 1.96 12.08 -0.19
CA MET A 79 2.80 12.80 0.77
C MET A 79 2.87 14.30 0.44
N ALA A 80 3.01 14.66 -0.84
CA ALA A 80 2.99 16.06 -1.27
C ALA A 80 1.63 16.73 -0.96
N VAL A 81 0.51 16.06 -1.30
CA VAL A 81 -0.84 16.54 -0.97
C VAL A 81 -1.04 16.67 0.55
N ALA A 82 -0.44 15.78 1.34
CA ALA A 82 -0.47 15.79 2.80
C ALA A 82 0.48 16.84 3.44
N GLY A 83 1.33 17.50 2.63
CA GLY A 83 2.17 18.62 3.08
C GLY A 83 3.57 18.25 3.57
N TYR A 84 4.06 17.03 3.31
CA TYR A 84 5.44 16.63 3.65
C TYR A 84 6.50 17.43 2.88
N PHE A 85 6.17 17.84 1.68
CA PHE A 85 7.00 18.69 0.80
C PHE A 85 6.13 19.39 -0.26
N PRO A 86 6.64 20.45 -0.92
CA PRO A 86 5.89 21.16 -1.95
C PRO A 86 5.53 20.25 -3.13
N GLU A 87 4.32 20.37 -3.68
CA GLU A 87 3.90 19.59 -4.86
C GLU A 87 4.80 19.79 -6.09
N SER A 88 5.44 20.94 -6.20
CA SER A 88 6.41 21.20 -7.29
C SER A 88 7.60 20.25 -7.25
N GLU A 89 7.96 19.72 -6.08
CA GLU A 89 9.07 18.78 -5.93
C GLU A 89 8.83 17.46 -6.65
N ILE A 90 7.58 17.12 -6.95
CA ILE A 90 7.23 15.87 -7.65
C ILE A 90 7.90 15.78 -9.04
N GLU A 91 8.23 16.93 -9.65
CA GLU A 91 8.92 17.03 -10.94
C GLU A 91 10.41 16.63 -10.87
N THR A 92 10.91 16.39 -9.65
CA THR A 92 12.27 15.89 -9.45
C THR A 92 12.37 14.37 -9.38
N LEU A 93 11.24 13.65 -9.57
CA LEU A 93 11.20 12.18 -9.53
C LEU A 93 12.34 11.59 -10.39
N ARG A 94 13.11 10.66 -9.81
CA ARG A 94 14.25 9.96 -10.45
C ARG A 94 15.40 10.85 -10.94
N LYS A 95 15.38 12.15 -10.67
CA LYS A 95 16.52 13.01 -10.99
C LYS A 95 17.67 12.78 -10.02
N PHE A 96 18.88 12.93 -10.51
CA PHE A 96 20.07 12.85 -9.65
C PHE A 96 20.01 13.87 -8.51
N GLY A 97 20.29 13.43 -7.29
CA GLY A 97 20.23 14.25 -6.08
C GLY A 97 18.82 14.46 -5.49
N SER A 98 17.75 14.06 -6.19
CA SER A 98 16.40 14.10 -5.63
C SER A 98 16.22 13.04 -4.53
N ARG A 99 15.43 13.36 -3.51
CA ARG A 99 14.96 12.37 -2.52
C ARG A 99 13.78 11.52 -3.04
N LEU A 100 13.15 11.94 -4.15
CA LEU A 100 12.06 11.24 -4.80
C LEU A 100 12.61 10.27 -5.85
N GLN A 101 13.03 9.11 -5.42
CA GLN A 101 13.63 8.09 -6.28
C GLN A 101 12.58 7.16 -6.91
N GLY A 102 13.00 6.23 -7.77
CA GLY A 102 12.11 5.26 -8.41
C GLY A 102 11.44 4.27 -7.44
N HIS A 103 12.02 4.11 -6.25
CA HIS A 103 11.49 3.39 -5.10
C HIS A 103 11.58 4.27 -3.86
N PRO A 104 10.77 4.04 -2.81
CA PRO A 104 10.90 4.78 -1.56
C PRO A 104 12.29 4.62 -0.95
N ASP A 105 12.84 5.73 -0.44
CA ASP A 105 14.14 5.78 0.23
C ASP A 105 14.01 6.59 1.52
N LEU A 106 14.71 6.20 2.58
CA LEU A 106 14.69 6.86 3.90
C LEU A 106 15.20 8.31 3.86
N LYS A 107 15.84 8.74 2.78
CA LYS A 107 16.16 10.16 2.55
C LYS A 107 14.93 11.04 2.36
N CYS A 108 13.79 10.44 1.99
CA CYS A 108 12.52 11.15 1.92
C CYS A 108 11.86 11.11 3.31
N PRO A 109 11.73 12.25 4.02
CA PRO A 109 11.15 12.29 5.35
C PRO A 109 9.74 11.70 5.37
N GLY A 110 9.46 10.82 6.34
CA GLY A 110 8.17 10.12 6.45
C GLY A 110 8.11 8.80 5.70
N VAL A 111 9.15 8.44 4.94
CA VAL A 111 9.31 7.09 4.38
C VAL A 111 9.93 6.17 5.44
N GLU A 112 9.33 5.01 5.63
CA GLU A 112 9.71 4.04 6.67
C GLU A 112 10.61 2.91 6.17
N PHE A 113 10.67 2.70 4.86
CA PHE A 113 11.27 1.52 4.27
C PHE A 113 11.91 1.83 2.92
N CYS A 114 13.14 1.41 2.72
CA CYS A 114 13.79 1.45 1.40
C CYS A 114 13.22 0.32 0.55
N GLY A 115 12.27 0.65 -0.33
CA GLY A 115 11.65 -0.29 -1.25
C GLY A 115 12.58 -0.72 -2.38
N GLY A 116 12.22 -1.80 -3.09
CA GLY A 116 12.93 -2.29 -4.27
C GLY A 116 12.95 -3.80 -4.39
N SER A 117 13.33 -4.51 -3.33
CA SER A 117 13.18 -5.97 -3.26
C SER A 117 11.75 -6.31 -2.88
N LEU A 118 11.01 -6.91 -3.81
CA LEU A 118 9.62 -7.31 -3.59
C LEU A 118 9.51 -8.34 -2.45
N GLY A 119 8.38 -8.33 -1.74
CA GLY A 119 8.06 -9.23 -0.64
C GLY A 119 8.68 -8.86 0.70
N THR A 120 9.72 -8.02 0.75
CA THR A 120 10.42 -7.71 2.01
C THR A 120 9.67 -6.73 2.91
N GLY A 121 8.81 -5.88 2.33
CA GLY A 121 8.12 -4.84 3.07
C GLY A 121 7.13 -5.35 4.12
N LEU A 122 6.48 -6.50 3.89
CA LEU A 122 5.61 -7.10 4.90
C LEU A 122 6.43 -7.59 6.11
N SER A 123 7.57 -8.25 5.88
CA SER A 123 8.47 -8.68 6.97
C SER A 123 8.94 -7.49 7.79
N TYR A 124 9.31 -6.39 7.11
CA TYR A 124 9.71 -5.15 7.77
C TYR A 124 8.56 -4.56 8.61
N SER A 125 7.35 -4.55 8.07
CA SER A 125 6.14 -4.08 8.77
C SER A 125 5.83 -4.91 10.01
N VAL A 126 5.99 -6.24 9.94
CA VAL A 126 5.85 -7.14 11.09
C VAL A 126 6.87 -6.78 12.18
N GLY A 127 8.12 -6.53 11.79
CA GLY A 127 9.17 -6.10 12.72
C GLY A 127 8.83 -4.79 13.43
N ILE A 128 8.37 -3.76 12.70
CA ILE A 128 7.95 -2.48 13.27
C ILE A 128 6.77 -2.68 14.23
N ALA A 129 5.77 -3.46 13.84
CA ALA A 129 4.58 -3.68 14.65
C ALA A 129 4.89 -4.46 15.95
N LEU A 130 5.80 -5.42 15.89
CA LEU A 130 6.31 -6.13 17.07
C LEU A 130 7.11 -5.21 17.99
N ALA A 131 7.99 -4.37 17.43
CA ALA A 131 8.73 -3.39 18.20
C ALA A 131 7.78 -2.44 18.95
N ALA A 132 6.72 -1.96 18.28
CA ALA A 132 5.70 -1.15 18.94
C ALA A 132 5.06 -1.85 20.14
N LYS A 133 4.73 -3.14 20.01
CA LYS A 133 4.16 -3.94 21.12
C LYS A 133 5.17 -4.10 22.27
N ILE A 134 6.43 -4.36 21.98
CA ILE A 134 7.49 -4.49 22.99
C ILE A 134 7.68 -3.16 23.74
N ASP A 135 7.69 -2.06 23.02
CA ASP A 135 7.89 -0.72 23.56
C ASP A 135 6.60 -0.12 24.15
N SER A 136 5.50 -0.88 24.21
CA SER A 136 4.16 -0.41 24.68
C SER A 136 3.71 0.88 23.97
N LYS A 137 3.90 0.94 22.64
CA LYS A 137 3.47 2.04 21.78
C LYS A 137 2.15 1.71 21.11
N ASP A 138 1.30 2.73 20.93
CA ASP A 138 -0.06 2.60 20.39
C ASP A 138 -0.14 2.83 18.88
N HIS A 139 0.99 3.09 18.20
CA HIS A 139 0.94 3.35 16.78
C HIS A 139 0.58 2.11 15.96
N HIS A 140 -0.19 2.33 14.91
CA HIS A 140 -0.58 1.32 13.94
C HIS A 140 0.41 1.28 12.78
N VAL A 141 0.57 0.10 12.18
CA VAL A 141 1.39 -0.10 10.98
C VAL A 141 0.48 -0.48 9.83
N TYR A 142 0.62 0.24 8.72
CA TYR A 142 -0.06 -0.06 7.47
C TYR A 142 0.97 -0.49 6.43
N THR A 143 0.70 -1.54 5.67
CA THR A 143 1.55 -1.95 4.55
C THR A 143 0.72 -2.17 3.30
N ILE A 144 1.27 -1.81 2.14
CA ILE A 144 0.62 -2.03 0.84
C ILE A 144 1.50 -2.97 0.03
N ILE A 145 0.94 -4.13 -0.32
CA ILE A 145 1.59 -5.23 -1.03
C ILE A 145 0.94 -5.36 -2.40
N GLY A 146 1.71 -5.69 -3.44
CA GLY A 146 1.17 -6.05 -4.75
C GLY A 146 0.77 -7.52 -4.83
N ASP A 147 -0.15 -7.85 -5.71
CA ASP A 147 -0.55 -9.23 -5.96
C ASP A 147 0.59 -10.03 -6.62
N GLY A 148 1.24 -9.52 -7.67
CA GLY A 148 2.44 -10.15 -8.22
C GLY A 148 3.62 -10.19 -7.24
N GLU A 149 3.71 -9.25 -6.29
CA GLU A 149 4.66 -9.32 -5.18
C GLU A 149 4.40 -10.50 -4.25
N SER A 150 3.15 -10.96 -4.16
CA SER A 150 2.78 -12.11 -3.32
C SER A 150 3.26 -13.45 -3.87
N ASP A 151 3.87 -13.48 -5.07
CA ASP A 151 4.59 -14.64 -5.60
C ASP A 151 5.90 -14.88 -4.83
N GLU A 152 6.40 -13.87 -4.11
CA GLU A 152 7.58 -14.00 -3.26
C GLU A 152 7.27 -14.80 -1.98
N GLY A 153 8.04 -15.89 -1.74
CA GLY A 153 7.82 -16.78 -0.60
C GLY A 153 7.87 -16.06 0.76
N GLN A 154 8.71 -15.04 0.90
CA GLN A 154 8.86 -14.28 2.15
C GLN A 154 7.60 -13.49 2.55
N VAL A 155 6.67 -13.20 1.63
CA VAL A 155 5.35 -12.63 1.98
C VAL A 155 4.59 -13.62 2.87
N TRP A 156 4.59 -14.89 2.52
CA TRP A 156 3.91 -15.95 3.27
C TRP A 156 4.63 -16.29 4.59
N GLU A 157 5.95 -16.26 4.62
CA GLU A 157 6.75 -16.37 5.85
C GLU A 157 6.42 -15.24 6.83
N ALA A 158 6.30 -14.00 6.34
CA ALA A 158 5.89 -12.86 7.14
C ALA A 158 4.44 -12.99 7.62
N ALA A 159 3.54 -13.49 6.77
CA ALA A 159 2.14 -13.73 7.12
C ALA A 159 2.01 -14.73 8.28
N MET A 160 2.75 -15.86 8.22
CA MET A 160 2.80 -16.84 9.32
C MET A 160 3.37 -16.23 10.60
N THR A 161 4.41 -15.41 10.49
CA THR A 161 5.06 -14.76 11.63
C THR A 161 4.11 -13.78 12.31
N ALA A 162 3.40 -12.94 11.55
CA ALA A 162 2.43 -12.00 12.07
C ALA A 162 1.31 -12.71 12.84
N SER A 163 0.77 -13.78 12.28
CA SER A 163 -0.26 -14.60 12.92
C SER A 163 0.25 -15.25 14.21
N LYS A 164 1.43 -15.88 14.18
CA LYS A 164 2.05 -16.51 15.36
C LYS A 164 2.15 -15.54 16.54
N TYR A 165 2.59 -14.32 16.28
CA TYR A 165 2.82 -13.30 17.32
C TYR A 165 1.61 -12.39 17.56
N LYS A 166 0.47 -12.68 16.94
CA LYS A 166 -0.78 -11.91 17.08
C LYS A 166 -0.56 -10.42 16.90
N VAL A 167 -0.01 -10.05 15.75
CA VAL A 167 0.37 -8.67 15.43
C VAL A 167 -0.88 -7.89 15.00
N ASP A 168 -1.75 -7.55 15.97
CA ASP A 168 -3.05 -6.91 15.77
C ASP A 168 -3.00 -5.39 15.57
N ASN A 169 -1.80 -4.81 15.60
CA ASN A 169 -1.51 -3.43 15.25
C ASN A 169 -0.93 -3.28 13.83
N LEU A 170 -1.14 -4.29 12.97
CA LEU A 170 -0.72 -4.30 11.57
C LEU A 170 -1.94 -4.52 10.66
N THR A 171 -2.12 -3.63 9.68
CA THR A 171 -3.08 -3.81 8.58
C THR A 171 -2.34 -3.89 7.26
N ALA A 172 -2.48 -5.00 6.55
CA ALA A 172 -1.92 -5.19 5.21
C ALA A 172 -3.01 -5.02 4.14
N PHE A 173 -2.72 -4.21 3.14
CA PHE A 173 -3.55 -4.08 1.93
C PHE A 173 -2.89 -4.90 0.83
N LEU A 174 -3.56 -5.91 0.35
CA LEU A 174 -3.19 -6.60 -0.88
C LEU A 174 -3.85 -5.89 -2.05
N ASP A 175 -3.06 -5.15 -2.82
CA ASP A 175 -3.53 -4.49 -4.04
C ASP A 175 -3.67 -5.53 -5.16
N ARG A 176 -4.87 -6.09 -5.25
CA ARG A 176 -5.23 -7.12 -6.21
C ARG A 176 -5.64 -6.47 -7.54
N ASN A 177 -4.64 -5.97 -8.28
CA ASN A 177 -4.86 -5.32 -9.57
C ASN A 177 -4.74 -6.29 -10.78
N PHE A 178 -4.44 -7.57 -10.54
CA PHE A 178 -4.35 -8.65 -11.51
C PHE A 178 -3.23 -8.53 -12.54
N ILE A 179 -2.35 -7.55 -12.42
CA ILE A 179 -1.28 -7.31 -13.39
C ILE A 179 0.06 -7.24 -12.67
N GLN A 180 1.01 -8.00 -13.16
CA GLN A 180 2.43 -7.86 -12.84
C GLN A 180 3.23 -7.51 -14.10
N GLN A 181 4.56 -7.34 -13.99
CA GLN A 181 5.39 -6.75 -15.03
C GLN A 181 5.21 -7.40 -16.39
N ASP A 182 5.16 -8.73 -16.46
CA ASP A 182 5.22 -9.47 -17.72
C ASP A 182 3.84 -9.85 -18.27
N SER A 183 2.80 -9.93 -17.43
CA SER A 183 1.44 -10.31 -17.84
C SER A 183 0.46 -10.20 -16.66
N TYR A 184 -0.71 -10.80 -16.81
CA TYR A 184 -1.64 -11.00 -15.71
C TYR A 184 -1.06 -11.95 -14.66
N THR A 185 -1.27 -11.63 -13.37
CA THR A 185 -0.81 -12.44 -12.24
C THR A 185 -1.27 -13.90 -12.38
N GLU A 186 -2.53 -14.11 -12.75
CA GLU A 186 -3.10 -15.45 -12.91
C GLU A 186 -2.53 -16.25 -14.10
N LYS A 187 -1.83 -15.59 -15.01
CA LYS A 187 -1.15 -16.23 -16.13
C LYS A 187 0.28 -16.64 -15.77
N ILE A 188 0.94 -15.86 -14.93
CA ILE A 188 2.33 -16.08 -14.53
C ILE A 188 2.43 -17.02 -13.33
N MET A 189 1.87 -16.63 -12.19
CA MET A 189 1.79 -17.45 -10.97
C MET A 189 0.46 -17.20 -10.28
N PRO A 190 -0.54 -18.07 -10.44
CA PRO A 190 -1.90 -17.80 -10.03
C PRO A 190 -2.06 -17.69 -8.51
N LEU A 191 -2.55 -16.57 -8.04
CA LEU A 191 -3.05 -16.44 -6.67
C LEU A 191 -4.45 -17.02 -6.50
N ASP A 192 -5.28 -16.92 -7.53
CA ASP A 192 -6.63 -17.47 -7.58
C ASP A 192 -6.67 -18.75 -8.44
N GLU A 193 -7.28 -18.72 -9.60
CA GLU A 193 -7.29 -19.81 -10.56
C GLU A 193 -6.44 -19.46 -11.77
N LYS A 194 -5.78 -20.46 -12.35
CA LYS A 194 -5.01 -20.28 -13.58
C LYS A 194 -5.89 -19.70 -14.68
N LEU A 195 -5.39 -18.65 -15.33
CA LEU A 195 -6.03 -18.07 -16.51
C LEU A 195 -5.58 -18.79 -17.77
N ASP A 196 -6.51 -19.45 -18.45
CA ASP A 196 -6.29 -20.04 -19.76
C ASP A 196 -6.70 -19.02 -20.83
N GLY A 197 -5.71 -18.43 -21.50
CA GLY A 197 -5.90 -17.36 -22.48
C GLY A 197 -5.54 -15.97 -21.95
N ASP A 198 -5.96 -14.95 -22.68
CA ASP A 198 -5.60 -13.54 -22.40
C ASP A 198 -6.77 -12.67 -21.89
N ASP A 199 -7.96 -13.26 -21.74
CA ASP A 199 -9.14 -12.53 -21.27
C ASP A 199 -9.35 -12.73 -19.76
N ILE A 200 -8.93 -11.73 -18.97
CA ILE A 200 -9.14 -11.70 -17.53
C ILE A 200 -10.57 -11.28 -17.12
N SER A 201 -11.37 -10.82 -18.09
CA SER A 201 -12.70 -10.27 -17.78
C SER A 201 -13.63 -11.28 -17.11
N GLU A 202 -13.47 -12.55 -17.38
CA GLU A 202 -14.26 -13.63 -16.77
C GLU A 202 -13.96 -13.78 -15.27
N MET A 203 -12.70 -13.59 -14.85
CA MET A 203 -12.34 -13.61 -13.43
C MET A 203 -12.92 -12.41 -12.68
N TRP A 204 -12.94 -11.24 -13.30
CA TRP A 204 -13.54 -10.05 -12.67
C TRP A 204 -15.05 -10.17 -12.49
N LYS A 205 -15.72 -10.90 -13.36
CA LYS A 205 -17.18 -11.11 -13.32
C LYS A 205 -17.63 -12.12 -12.25
N ASP A 206 -16.75 -13.06 -11.91
CA ASP A 206 -17.09 -14.17 -11.02
C ASP A 206 -16.18 -14.20 -9.79
N ALA A 207 -16.63 -13.54 -8.73
CA ALA A 207 -15.90 -13.49 -7.46
C ALA A 207 -15.79 -14.88 -6.77
N SER A 208 -16.58 -15.89 -7.16
CA SER A 208 -16.44 -17.25 -6.62
C SER A 208 -15.11 -17.91 -7.00
N ARG A 209 -14.46 -17.41 -8.03
CA ARG A 209 -13.13 -17.86 -8.49
C ARG A 209 -11.99 -17.23 -7.66
N TRP A 210 -12.26 -16.22 -6.84
CA TRP A 210 -11.25 -15.55 -6.03
C TRP A 210 -10.92 -16.39 -4.79
N LYS A 211 -9.69 -16.90 -4.73
CA LYS A 211 -9.17 -17.75 -3.66
C LYS A 211 -8.07 -17.07 -2.82
N THR A 212 -7.61 -15.92 -3.27
CA THR A 212 -6.53 -15.18 -2.61
C THR A 212 -6.87 -14.89 -1.15
N GLY A 213 -8.11 -14.44 -0.88
CA GLY A 213 -8.57 -14.20 0.50
C GLY A 213 -8.51 -15.45 1.39
N ASP A 214 -8.85 -16.62 0.85
CA ASP A 214 -8.81 -17.90 1.59
C ASP A 214 -7.40 -18.32 1.92
N LYS A 215 -6.41 -18.06 1.02
CA LYS A 215 -5.00 -18.26 1.32
C LYS A 215 -4.56 -17.46 2.54
N TRP A 216 -4.87 -16.16 2.59
CA TRP A 216 -4.57 -15.32 3.74
C TRP A 216 -5.28 -15.78 5.02
N ARG A 217 -6.55 -16.19 4.93
CA ARG A 217 -7.31 -16.76 6.06
C ARG A 217 -6.63 -18.02 6.59
N SER A 218 -6.12 -18.90 5.71
CA SER A 218 -5.43 -20.13 6.10
C SER A 218 -4.12 -19.88 6.86
N PHE A 219 -3.51 -18.71 6.67
CA PHE A 219 -2.38 -18.23 7.48
C PHE A 219 -2.79 -17.50 8.76
N GLY A 220 -4.10 -17.51 9.11
CA GLY A 220 -4.61 -16.94 10.35
C GLY A 220 -4.92 -15.44 10.31
N TRP A 221 -5.04 -14.84 9.13
CA TRP A 221 -5.38 -13.43 8.97
C TRP A 221 -6.89 -13.19 8.95
N ASN A 222 -7.33 -12.06 9.55
CA ASN A 222 -8.67 -11.53 9.36
C ASN A 222 -8.74 -10.81 8.01
N VAL A 223 -9.49 -11.34 7.06
CA VAL A 223 -9.54 -10.84 5.69
C VAL A 223 -10.84 -10.12 5.40
N LEU A 224 -10.73 -8.91 4.86
CA LEU A 224 -11.84 -8.11 4.34
C LEU A 224 -11.62 -7.92 2.83
N GLU A 225 -12.57 -8.34 2.02
CA GLU A 225 -12.53 -8.16 0.57
C GLU A 225 -13.45 -7.01 0.19
N ILE A 226 -12.90 -6.04 -0.50
CA ILE A 226 -13.58 -4.78 -0.84
C ILE A 226 -13.22 -4.33 -2.26
N ASP A 227 -14.03 -3.44 -2.83
CA ASP A 227 -13.65 -2.68 -4.01
C ASP A 227 -12.64 -1.58 -3.61
N GLY A 228 -11.38 -1.76 -4.03
CA GLY A 228 -10.26 -0.86 -3.75
C GLY A 228 -10.38 0.53 -4.38
N HIS A 229 -11.43 0.81 -5.18
CA HIS A 229 -11.74 2.12 -5.74
C HIS A 229 -12.95 2.80 -5.08
N ARG A 230 -13.51 2.18 -4.03
CA ARG A 230 -14.66 2.73 -3.28
C ARG A 230 -14.19 3.27 -1.93
N VAL A 231 -14.03 4.59 -1.86
CA VAL A 231 -13.55 5.31 -0.65
C VAL A 231 -14.35 4.90 0.60
N GLU A 232 -15.66 4.75 0.47
CA GLU A 232 -16.55 4.38 1.55
C GLU A 232 -16.30 2.95 2.06
N GLN A 233 -16.00 2.01 1.15
CA GLN A 233 -15.66 0.63 1.53
C GLN A 233 -14.28 0.55 2.18
N ILE A 234 -13.30 1.29 1.64
CA ILE A 234 -11.94 1.35 2.20
C ILE A 234 -12.00 1.93 3.62
N ASP A 235 -12.70 3.03 3.82
CA ASP A 235 -12.88 3.67 5.12
C ASP A 235 -13.49 2.71 6.16
N ALA A 236 -14.58 2.03 5.79
CA ALA A 236 -15.22 1.06 6.65
C ALA A 236 -14.30 -0.13 6.97
N ALA A 237 -13.55 -0.62 5.98
CA ALA A 237 -12.62 -1.73 6.16
C ALA A 237 -11.45 -1.36 7.08
N ILE A 238 -10.83 -0.18 6.92
CA ILE A 238 -9.76 0.29 7.80
C ILE A 238 -10.29 0.44 9.23
N THR A 239 -11.46 1.05 9.38
CA THR A 239 -12.10 1.20 10.71
C THR A 239 -12.31 -0.15 11.39
N LYS A 240 -12.81 -1.14 10.64
CA LYS A 240 -13.02 -2.49 11.16
C LYS A 240 -11.69 -3.19 11.47
N ALA A 241 -10.70 -3.09 10.59
CA ALA A 241 -9.38 -3.69 10.81
C ALA A 241 -8.73 -3.15 12.08
N ASN A 242 -8.72 -1.83 12.28
CA ASN A 242 -8.13 -1.19 13.46
C ASN A 242 -8.84 -1.56 14.78
N ALA A 243 -10.11 -1.96 14.72
CA ALA A 243 -10.87 -2.42 15.87
C ALA A 243 -10.72 -3.93 16.15
N THR A 244 -10.19 -4.69 15.19
CA THR A 244 -10.03 -6.15 15.30
C THR A 244 -8.81 -6.49 16.16
N LYS A 245 -8.96 -7.45 17.08
CA LYS A 245 -7.91 -7.92 17.99
C LYS A 245 -7.65 -9.41 17.78
N GLY A 246 -6.40 -9.82 17.93
CA GLY A 246 -5.97 -11.23 17.92
C GLY A 246 -5.19 -11.65 16.70
#